data_0351824a4284a8344d4cd40228f6a40b
#
_entry.id   0351824a4284a8344d4cd40228f6a40b
#
_cell.length_a   1.000
_cell.length_b   1.000
_cell.length_c   1.000
_cell.angle_alpha   90.00
_cell.angle_beta   90.00
_cell.angle_gamma   90.00
#
_symmetry.space_group_name_H-M   'P 1'
#
loop_
_entity.id
_entity.type
_entity.pdbx_description
1 polymer ?
#
loop_
_entity_poly.entity_id
_entity_poly.type
_entity_poly.pdbx_seq_one_letter_code
_entity_poly.pdbx_strand_id
1 'polypeptide(L)'
;MGNTSHDQRYSQLQAVRESWCRHTRAVHDRSDLTIELDGRELVDIPSFFLALGRAVNGPDGYYGGNLDALSDCLCGGFGLVPPFTLRIRHADTARDALGHDAMLAWRESWIASVESDSSLTDTDRAALGAPFPDLKTDGTPYFDSIISVLTDGGVNIVLDSAGT
;
A
#
# COMPACT_ATOMS: atom_id res chain seq x y z
N MET A 1 9.82 2.21 -22.89
CA MET A 1 9.98 3.37 -22.02
C MET A 1 9.76 2.92 -20.58
N GLY A 2 10.72 3.21 -19.75
CA GLY A 2 10.64 2.88 -18.35
C GLY A 2 9.35 3.44 -17.72
N ASN A 3 8.82 2.72 -16.78
CA ASN A 3 7.57 3.06 -16.08
C ASN A 3 7.83 4.23 -15.11
N THR A 4 8.23 5.39 -15.67
CA THR A 4 8.66 6.58 -14.92
C THR A 4 7.63 6.97 -13.87
N SER A 5 6.34 6.88 -14.20
CA SER A 5 5.26 7.21 -13.27
C SER A 5 5.19 6.24 -12.10
N HIS A 6 5.40 4.94 -12.34
CA HIS A 6 5.45 3.93 -11.27
C HIS A 6 6.66 4.17 -10.35
N ASP A 7 7.84 4.37 -10.93
CA ASP A 7 9.06 4.61 -10.16
C ASP A 7 8.99 5.90 -9.34
N GLN A 8 8.38 6.95 -9.90
CA GLN A 8 8.14 8.20 -9.17
C GLN A 8 7.20 7.97 -7.98
N ARG A 9 6.11 7.23 -8.16
CA ARG A 9 5.19 6.92 -7.06
C ARG A 9 5.82 6.01 -6.02
N TYR A 10 6.64 5.05 -6.46
CA TYR A 10 7.42 4.22 -5.55
C TYR A 10 8.34 5.07 -4.67
N SER A 11 9.11 5.96 -5.28
CA SER A 11 10.02 6.87 -4.57
C SER A 11 9.26 7.81 -3.63
N GLN A 12 8.11 8.33 -4.08
CA GLN A 12 7.25 9.18 -3.26
C GLN A 12 6.72 8.42 -2.03
N LEU A 13 6.30 7.18 -2.19
CA LEU A 13 5.83 6.35 -1.08
C LEU A 13 6.94 6.11 -0.06
N GLN A 14 8.18 5.84 -0.51
CA GLN A 14 9.31 5.69 0.39
C GLN A 14 9.61 6.99 1.15
N ALA A 15 9.53 8.15 0.48
CA ALA A 15 9.74 9.44 1.12
C ALA A 15 8.66 9.74 2.17
N VAL A 16 7.41 9.44 1.88
CA VAL A 16 6.28 9.58 2.83
C VAL A 16 6.49 8.71 4.06
N ARG A 17 6.86 7.45 3.86
CA ARG A 17 7.16 6.51 4.95
C ARG A 17 8.31 7.02 5.83
N GLU A 18 9.41 7.44 5.23
CA GLU A 18 10.57 7.96 5.95
C GLU A 18 10.22 9.22 6.75
N SER A 19 9.47 10.13 6.16
CA SER A 19 8.99 11.34 6.82
C SER A 19 8.12 11.00 8.03
N TRP A 20 7.20 10.06 7.88
CA TRP A 20 6.34 9.60 8.97
C TRP A 20 7.16 9.02 10.13
N CYS A 21 8.13 8.16 9.82
CA CYS A 21 8.98 7.53 10.84
C CYS A 21 9.88 8.52 11.59
N ARG A 22 10.33 9.61 10.93
CA ARG A 22 11.16 10.64 11.55
C ARG A 22 10.39 11.58 12.47
N HIS A 23 9.12 11.80 12.15
CA HIS A 23 8.28 12.73 12.90
C HIS A 23 7.37 11.94 13.85
N THR A 24 7.94 11.48 14.96
CA THR A 24 7.15 10.82 16.01
C THR A 24 6.14 11.82 16.56
N ARG A 25 4.92 11.72 16.07
CA ARG A 25 3.78 12.48 16.58
C ARG A 25 2.94 11.56 17.47
N ALA A 26 2.42 12.11 18.56
CA ALA A 26 1.33 11.45 19.26
C ALA A 26 0.12 11.45 18.29
N VAL A 27 -0.10 10.33 17.64
CA VAL A 27 -1.20 10.19 16.67
C VAL A 27 -2.43 9.69 17.42
N HIS A 28 -3.54 10.42 17.26
CA HIS A 28 -4.82 10.03 17.83
C HIS A 28 -5.53 9.09 16.86
N ASP A 29 -5.70 7.83 17.25
CA ASP A 29 -6.42 6.86 16.44
C ASP A 29 -7.93 7.18 16.44
N ARG A 30 -8.49 7.31 15.23
CA ARG A 30 -9.92 7.46 14.99
C ARG A 30 -10.51 6.10 14.64
N SER A 31 -11.82 5.98 14.74
CA SER A 31 -12.58 4.80 14.32
C SER A 31 -13.97 5.22 13.84
N ASP A 32 -14.76 4.27 13.36
CA ASP A 32 -16.14 4.50 12.92
C ASP A 32 -16.28 5.55 11.80
N LEU A 33 -15.26 5.63 10.94
CA LEU A 33 -15.23 6.52 9.78
C LEU A 33 -15.42 5.73 8.50
N THR A 34 -15.83 6.42 7.44
CA THR A 34 -15.79 5.89 6.06
C THR A 34 -14.66 6.59 5.31
N ILE A 35 -13.74 5.80 4.79
CA ILE A 35 -12.65 6.22 3.93
C ILE A 35 -13.04 5.89 2.50
N GLU A 36 -13.01 6.86 1.59
CA GLU A 36 -13.34 6.65 0.18
C GLU A 36 -12.09 6.77 -0.69
N LEU A 37 -11.94 5.82 -1.60
CA LEU A 37 -10.93 5.85 -2.66
C LEU A 37 -11.62 5.75 -4.02
N ASP A 38 -11.02 6.39 -5.01
CA ASP A 38 -11.45 6.25 -6.41
C ASP A 38 -10.54 5.24 -7.11
N GLY A 39 -11.10 4.11 -7.51
CA GLY A 39 -10.35 3.04 -8.17
C GLY A 39 -9.65 3.44 -9.45
N ARG A 40 -10.08 4.54 -10.09
CA ARG A 40 -9.43 5.08 -11.29
C ARG A 40 -8.06 5.71 -10.99
N GLU A 41 -7.83 6.09 -9.74
CA GLU A 41 -6.53 6.63 -9.27
C GLU A 41 -5.58 5.53 -8.80
N LEU A 42 -6.08 4.31 -8.61
CA LEU A 42 -5.32 3.16 -8.12
C LEU A 42 -4.73 2.38 -9.30
N VAL A 43 -3.68 2.94 -9.89
CA VAL A 43 -3.10 2.45 -11.15
C VAL A 43 -1.93 1.49 -10.97
N ASP A 44 -1.38 1.46 -9.77
CA ASP A 44 -0.31 0.54 -9.34
C ASP A 44 -0.29 0.45 -7.81
N ILE A 45 0.58 -0.40 -7.27
CA ILE A 45 0.64 -0.63 -5.83
C ILE A 45 1.05 0.63 -5.05
N PRO A 46 2.11 1.38 -5.45
CA PRO A 46 2.42 2.63 -4.76
C PRO A 46 1.26 3.63 -4.73
N SER A 47 0.51 3.77 -5.81
CA SER A 47 -0.64 4.69 -5.86
C SER A 47 -1.73 4.31 -4.87
N PHE A 48 -1.96 3.02 -4.64
CA PHE A 48 -2.90 2.56 -3.63
C PHE A 48 -2.49 3.04 -2.23
N PHE A 49 -1.25 2.80 -1.82
CA PHE A 49 -0.78 3.19 -0.49
C PHE A 49 -0.69 4.71 -0.33
N LEU A 50 -0.32 5.43 -1.37
CA LEU A 50 -0.33 6.92 -1.36
C LEU A 50 -1.75 7.47 -1.21
N ALA A 51 -2.71 6.92 -1.95
CA ALA A 51 -4.11 7.33 -1.86
C ALA A 51 -4.71 7.02 -0.48
N LEU A 52 -4.44 5.83 0.04
CA LEU A 52 -4.92 5.42 1.36
C LEU A 52 -4.32 6.31 2.46
N GLY A 53 -3.01 6.52 2.45
CA GLY A 53 -2.34 7.39 3.43
C GLY A 53 -2.87 8.81 3.41
N ARG A 54 -3.11 9.37 2.24
CA ARG A 54 -3.69 10.71 2.07
C ARG A 54 -5.14 10.77 2.58
N ALA A 55 -5.93 9.75 2.30
CA ALA A 55 -7.32 9.69 2.75
C ALA A 55 -7.44 9.55 4.27
N VAL A 56 -6.50 8.86 4.91
CA VAL A 56 -6.49 8.65 6.36
C VAL A 56 -5.83 9.82 7.11
N ASN A 57 -4.68 10.28 6.66
CA ASN A 57 -3.83 11.22 7.40
C ASN A 57 -3.53 12.55 6.67
N GLY A 58 -4.23 12.85 5.57
CA GLY A 58 -4.08 14.09 4.83
C GLY A 58 -2.88 14.10 3.89
N PRO A 59 -2.53 15.27 3.29
CA PRO A 59 -1.40 15.38 2.39
C PRO A 59 -0.12 14.83 2.99
N ASP A 60 0.64 14.06 2.21
CA ASP A 60 1.85 13.35 2.65
C ASP A 60 1.61 12.38 3.82
N GLY A 61 0.35 11.99 4.04
CA GLY A 61 -0.02 11.01 5.06
C GLY A 61 0.43 9.61 4.70
N TYR A 62 0.72 8.82 5.73
CA TYR A 62 1.14 7.42 5.61
C TYR A 62 0.12 6.49 6.27
N TYR A 63 -0.23 5.39 5.60
CA TYR A 63 -1.02 4.32 6.18
C TYR A 63 -0.64 2.98 5.51
N GLY A 64 0.60 2.56 5.69
CA GLY A 64 1.16 1.34 5.11
C GLY A 64 1.89 1.58 3.78
N GLY A 65 2.79 0.70 3.45
CA GLY A 65 3.56 0.71 2.21
C GLY A 65 3.75 -0.68 1.61
N ASN A 66 3.29 -1.70 2.31
CA ASN A 66 3.19 -3.09 1.87
C ASN A 66 2.10 -3.78 2.70
N LEU A 67 1.82 -5.04 2.45
CA LEU A 67 0.74 -5.76 3.14
C LEU A 67 1.01 -5.92 4.64
N ASP A 68 2.25 -6.20 5.03
CA ASP A 68 2.61 -6.33 6.44
C ASP A 68 2.48 -4.99 7.18
N ALA A 69 2.98 -3.91 6.59
CA ALA A 69 2.86 -2.58 7.16
C ALA A 69 1.39 -2.12 7.24
N LEU A 70 0.56 -2.50 6.26
CA LEU A 70 -0.88 -2.25 6.31
C LEU A 70 -1.52 -2.96 7.50
N SER A 71 -1.20 -4.22 7.70
CA SER A 71 -1.67 -5.00 8.85
C SER A 71 -1.25 -4.34 10.19
N ASP A 72 -0.01 -3.89 10.28
CA ASP A 72 0.50 -3.19 11.47
C ASP A 72 -0.26 -1.88 11.74
N CYS A 73 -0.58 -1.12 10.70
CA CYS A 73 -1.34 0.13 10.84
C CYS A 73 -2.73 -0.10 11.45
N LEU A 74 -3.35 -1.23 11.17
CA LEU A 74 -4.66 -1.60 11.74
C LEU A 74 -4.61 -1.86 13.25
N CYS A 75 -3.42 -2.12 13.79
CA CYS A 75 -3.22 -2.35 15.22
C CYS A 75 -3.14 -1.06 16.06
N GLY A 76 -3.03 0.09 15.43
CA GLY A 76 -3.00 1.40 16.10
C GLY A 76 -1.69 2.16 15.95
N GLY A 77 -1.73 3.45 16.24
CA GLY A 77 -0.58 4.34 16.17
C GLY A 77 -0.42 5.05 14.82
N PHE A 78 -1.34 4.86 13.89
CA PHE A 78 -1.27 5.40 12.53
C PHE A 78 -2.50 6.25 12.15
N GLY A 79 -3.32 6.63 13.11
CA GLY A 79 -4.40 7.59 12.92
C GLY A 79 -5.79 7.01 12.66
N LEU A 80 -5.89 5.72 12.42
CA LEU A 80 -7.17 5.05 12.18
C LEU A 80 -7.08 3.57 12.60
N VAL A 81 -8.07 3.12 13.33
CA VAL A 81 -8.18 1.70 13.74
C VAL A 81 -9.58 1.18 13.42
N PRO A 82 -9.74 -0.14 13.21
CA PRO A 82 -11.06 -0.73 13.07
C PRO A 82 -11.92 -0.56 14.34
N PRO A 83 -13.24 -0.50 14.22
CA PRO A 83 -13.99 -0.63 12.96
C PRO A 83 -14.01 0.66 12.15
N PHE A 84 -13.77 0.56 10.86
CA PHE A 84 -14.04 1.62 9.89
C PHE A 84 -14.48 0.99 8.57
N THR A 85 -14.97 1.78 7.65
CA THR A 85 -15.38 1.34 6.32
C THR A 85 -14.42 1.90 5.28
N LEU A 86 -13.88 1.03 4.43
CA LEU A 86 -13.18 1.44 3.22
C LEU A 86 -14.11 1.22 2.02
N ARG A 87 -14.45 2.31 1.36
CA ARG A 87 -15.25 2.28 0.14
C ARG A 87 -14.37 2.58 -1.05
N ILE A 88 -14.35 1.68 -2.03
CA ILE A 88 -13.60 1.88 -3.27
C ILE A 88 -14.61 1.99 -4.40
N ARG A 89 -14.70 3.18 -4.99
CA ARG A 89 -15.49 3.41 -6.20
C ARG A 89 -14.68 2.93 -7.40
N HIS A 90 -15.36 2.51 -8.47
CA HIS A 90 -14.71 1.91 -9.63
C HIS A 90 -13.75 0.77 -9.24
N ALA A 91 -14.21 -0.10 -8.37
CA ALA A 91 -13.41 -1.18 -7.78
C ALA A 91 -12.92 -2.20 -8.81
N ASP A 92 -13.69 -2.42 -9.86
CA ASP A 92 -13.30 -3.27 -10.99
C ASP A 92 -12.09 -2.72 -11.74
N THR A 93 -12.03 -1.40 -11.94
CA THR A 93 -10.85 -0.73 -12.52
C THR A 93 -9.61 -0.90 -11.63
N ALA A 94 -9.77 -0.73 -10.32
CA ALA A 94 -8.68 -0.94 -9.35
C ALA A 94 -8.22 -2.41 -9.34
N ARG A 95 -9.15 -3.36 -9.39
CA ARG A 95 -8.81 -4.79 -9.41
C ARG A 95 -7.98 -5.15 -10.64
N ASP A 96 -8.35 -4.63 -11.80
CA ASP A 96 -7.61 -4.87 -13.04
C ASP A 96 -6.20 -4.26 -12.98
N ALA A 97 -6.08 -3.04 -12.45
CA ALA A 97 -4.80 -2.35 -12.31
C ALA A 97 -3.88 -2.98 -11.26
N LEU A 98 -4.44 -3.55 -10.21
CA LEU A 98 -3.69 -4.15 -9.09
C LEU A 98 -3.65 -5.70 -9.20
N GLY A 99 -3.43 -6.19 -10.40
CA GLY A 99 -3.29 -7.60 -10.71
C GLY A 99 -1.86 -8.11 -10.50
N HIS A 100 -1.57 -9.24 -11.12
CA HIS A 100 -0.28 -9.90 -11.02
C HIS A 100 0.87 -9.05 -11.61
N ASP A 101 0.63 -8.38 -12.74
CA ASP A 101 1.65 -7.52 -13.37
C ASP A 101 2.06 -6.34 -12.47
N ALA A 102 1.11 -5.76 -11.74
CA ALA A 102 1.40 -4.72 -10.76
C ALA A 102 2.31 -5.24 -9.64
N MET A 103 2.08 -6.47 -9.20
CA MET A 103 2.91 -7.11 -8.18
C MET A 103 4.33 -7.37 -8.68
N LEU A 104 4.50 -7.77 -9.93
CA LEU A 104 5.82 -7.95 -10.53
C LEU A 104 6.57 -6.61 -10.65
N ALA A 105 5.91 -5.55 -11.09
CA ALA A 105 6.49 -4.20 -11.16
C ALA A 105 6.89 -3.69 -9.76
N TRP A 106 6.06 -3.93 -8.77
CA TRP A 106 6.33 -3.63 -7.37
C TRP A 106 7.59 -4.34 -6.86
N ARG A 107 7.68 -5.64 -7.13
CA ARG A 107 8.84 -6.46 -6.77
C ARG A 107 10.13 -5.96 -7.43
N GLU A 108 10.08 -5.62 -8.72
CA GLU A 108 11.24 -5.10 -9.45
C GLU A 108 11.76 -3.80 -8.85
N SER A 109 10.87 -2.87 -8.52
CA SER A 109 11.24 -1.61 -7.87
C SER A 109 11.86 -1.83 -6.50
N TRP A 110 11.33 -2.78 -5.74
CA TRP A 110 11.86 -3.12 -4.43
C TRP A 110 13.26 -3.74 -4.53
N ILE A 111 13.48 -4.68 -5.45
CA ILE A 111 14.79 -5.29 -5.70
C ILE A 111 15.80 -4.22 -6.10
N ALA A 112 15.45 -3.34 -7.04
CA ALA A 112 16.32 -2.26 -7.50
C ALA A 112 16.68 -1.30 -6.34
N SER A 113 15.74 -1.02 -5.46
CA SER A 113 15.95 -0.22 -4.25
C SER A 113 16.97 -0.86 -3.31
N VAL A 114 16.85 -2.17 -3.06
CA VAL A 114 17.78 -2.92 -2.21
C VAL A 114 19.18 -2.98 -2.84
N GLU A 115 19.25 -3.24 -4.14
CA GLU A 115 20.54 -3.34 -4.86
C GLU A 115 21.29 -2.01 -4.92
N SER A 116 20.57 -0.90 -5.02
CA SER A 116 21.16 0.44 -5.10
C SER A 116 21.50 1.07 -3.73
N ASP A 117 21.08 0.45 -2.63
CA ASP A 117 21.35 0.97 -1.30
C ASP A 117 22.78 0.66 -0.87
N SER A 118 23.64 1.69 -0.89
CA SER A 118 25.06 1.56 -0.54
C SER A 118 25.29 1.35 0.96
N SER A 119 24.29 1.55 1.81
CA SER A 119 24.39 1.32 3.25
C SER A 119 24.26 -0.16 3.65
N LEU A 120 23.76 -1.00 2.73
CA LEU A 120 23.55 -2.41 2.98
C LEU A 120 24.79 -3.24 2.65
N THR A 121 25.08 -4.22 3.50
CA THR A 121 26.10 -5.24 3.22
C THR A 121 25.57 -6.27 2.21
N ASP A 122 26.45 -7.07 1.63
CA ASP A 122 26.05 -8.17 0.73
C ASP A 122 25.16 -9.19 1.44
N THR A 123 25.40 -9.43 2.73
CA THR A 123 24.58 -10.31 3.56
C THR A 123 23.18 -9.71 3.75
N ASP A 124 23.09 -8.40 4.02
CA ASP A 124 21.82 -7.71 4.17
C ASP A 124 21.01 -7.75 2.85
N ARG A 125 21.67 -7.51 1.73
CA ARG A 125 21.03 -7.60 0.40
C ARG A 125 20.48 -8.98 0.12
N ALA A 126 21.25 -10.03 0.43
CA ALA A 126 20.81 -11.41 0.24
C ALA A 126 19.60 -11.74 1.13
N ALA A 127 19.60 -11.29 2.38
CA ALA A 127 18.49 -11.51 3.31
C ALA A 127 17.23 -10.77 2.87
N LEU A 128 17.36 -9.52 2.40
CA LEU A 128 16.23 -8.71 1.93
C LEU A 128 15.73 -9.13 0.54
N GLY A 129 16.61 -9.68 -0.31
CA GLY A 129 16.28 -10.08 -1.67
C GLY A 129 15.46 -11.35 -1.80
N ALA A 130 15.36 -12.15 -0.74
CA ALA A 130 14.57 -13.39 -0.70
C ALA A 130 13.54 -13.30 0.40
N PRO A 131 12.45 -13.98 0.39
CA PRO A 131 11.38 -13.94 -0.59
C PRO A 131 10.62 -12.59 -0.49
N PHE A 132 10.16 -12.05 -1.60
CA PHE A 132 9.34 -10.83 -1.58
C PHE A 132 8.04 -11.09 -0.79
N PRO A 133 7.80 -10.37 0.33
CA PRO A 133 6.74 -10.77 1.27
C PRO A 133 5.31 -10.75 0.69
N ASP A 134 5.07 -9.82 -0.24
CA ASP A 134 3.75 -9.63 -0.83
C ASP A 134 3.48 -10.56 -2.02
N LEU A 135 4.49 -11.35 -2.44
CA LEU A 135 4.36 -12.18 -3.63
C LEU A 135 3.48 -13.40 -3.37
N LYS A 136 2.37 -13.49 -4.08
CA LYS A 136 1.54 -14.68 -4.14
C LYS A 136 1.85 -15.46 -5.42
N THR A 137 2.16 -16.72 -5.27
CA THR A 137 2.50 -17.61 -6.38
C THR A 137 1.30 -18.40 -6.91
N ASP A 138 0.15 -18.27 -6.25
CA ASP A 138 -1.09 -18.97 -6.59
C ASP A 138 -1.97 -18.22 -7.62
N GLY A 139 -1.50 -17.09 -8.13
CA GLY A 139 -2.23 -16.27 -9.11
C GLY A 139 -3.21 -15.27 -8.48
N THR A 140 -3.27 -15.17 -7.15
CA THR A 140 -4.14 -14.19 -6.47
C THR A 140 -3.75 -12.76 -6.87
N PRO A 141 -4.70 -11.95 -7.40
CA PRO A 141 -4.42 -10.54 -7.68
C PRO A 141 -4.04 -9.78 -6.41
N TYR A 142 -3.15 -8.81 -6.53
CA TYR A 142 -2.73 -8.00 -5.39
C TYR A 142 -3.91 -7.28 -4.73
N PHE A 143 -4.87 -6.82 -5.53
CA PHE A 143 -6.12 -6.22 -5.03
C PHE A 143 -6.82 -7.14 -4.01
N ASP A 144 -6.97 -8.42 -4.34
CA ASP A 144 -7.64 -9.38 -3.46
C ASP A 144 -6.84 -9.62 -2.18
N SER A 145 -5.51 -9.57 -2.24
CA SER A 145 -4.65 -9.65 -1.06
C SER A 145 -4.83 -8.44 -0.14
N ILE A 146 -4.94 -7.24 -0.69
CA ILE A 146 -5.27 -6.02 0.07
C ILE A 146 -6.60 -6.18 0.80
N ILE A 147 -7.64 -6.60 0.07
CA ILE A 147 -8.97 -6.78 0.64
C ILE A 147 -8.96 -7.80 1.77
N SER A 148 -8.23 -8.89 1.58
CA SER A 148 -8.07 -9.94 2.61
C SER A 148 -7.43 -9.40 3.89
N VAL A 149 -6.32 -8.69 3.79
CA VAL A 149 -5.63 -8.09 4.95
C VAL A 149 -6.56 -7.13 5.70
N LEU A 150 -7.27 -6.28 4.99
CA LEU A 150 -8.19 -5.31 5.59
C LEU A 150 -9.37 -6.00 6.28
N THR A 151 -9.98 -6.98 5.62
CA THR A 151 -11.11 -7.73 6.16
C THR A 151 -10.71 -8.53 7.40
N ASP A 152 -9.58 -9.22 7.35
CA ASP A 152 -9.05 -9.96 8.48
C ASP A 152 -8.72 -9.05 9.67
N GLY A 153 -8.33 -7.81 9.38
CA GLY A 153 -8.07 -6.78 10.38
C GLY A 153 -9.31 -6.12 10.98
N GLY A 154 -10.51 -6.45 10.49
CA GLY A 154 -11.77 -5.92 11.02
C GLY A 154 -12.33 -4.69 10.28
N VAL A 155 -11.86 -4.42 9.06
CA VAL A 155 -12.33 -3.33 8.21
C VAL A 155 -13.54 -3.78 7.41
N ASN A 156 -14.59 -2.94 7.36
CA ASN A 156 -15.72 -3.15 6.48
C ASN A 156 -15.37 -2.68 5.06
N ILE A 157 -15.56 -3.53 4.07
CA ILE A 157 -15.23 -3.22 2.69
C ILE A 157 -16.51 -3.01 1.88
N VAL A 158 -16.58 -1.89 1.15
CA VAL A 158 -17.64 -1.59 0.19
C VAL A 158 -17.00 -1.35 -1.18
N LEU A 159 -17.34 -2.18 -2.14
CA LEU A 159 -16.80 -2.11 -3.50
C LEU A 159 -17.93 -1.73 -4.46
N ASP A 160 -17.80 -0.55 -5.06
CA ASP A 160 -18.73 -0.06 -6.07
C ASP A 160 -18.11 -0.25 -7.46
N SER A 161 -18.83 -0.93 -8.34
CA SER A 161 -18.41 -1.12 -9.72
C SER A 161 -18.67 0.13 -10.58
N ALA A 162 -18.04 0.21 -11.75
CA ALA A 162 -18.26 1.30 -12.70
C ALA A 162 -19.74 1.36 -13.12
N GLY A 163 -20.33 2.56 -13.11
CA GLY A 163 -21.71 2.79 -13.55
C GLY A 163 -22.77 2.71 -12.45
N THR A 164 -22.38 2.55 -11.21
CA THR A 164 -23.28 2.64 -10.05
C THR A 164 -23.10 3.94 -9.28
#